data_38e40708356f54a4977c4ede7d17890d
#
_entry.id   38e40708356f54a4977c4ede7d17890d
#
_cell.length_a   1.000
_cell.length_b   1.000
_cell.length_c   1.000
_cell.angle_alpha   90.00
_cell.angle_beta   90.00
_cell.angle_gamma   90.00
#
_symmetry.space_group_name_H-M   'P 1'
#
loop_
_entity.id
_entity.type
_entity.pdbx_description
1 polymer ?
#
loop_
_entity_poly.entity_id
_entity_poly.type
_entity_poly.pdbx_seq_one_letter_code
_entity_poly.pdbx_strand_id
1 'polypeptide(L)'
;MAWIEEPLRADDLAAHVALRDRIDVPIALGENLHTRYRFAEFIDAGVVDVVQPNIVRVGGITPFLAIASLADDRGVDLAPHLLLELSAQLALTLPGEHLVESVEDASFADLGVIASPSPVMVEGTRARTTGQTGLGIRFTDDRADAAASADPTEES
;
A
#
# COMPACT_ATOMS: atom_id res chain seq x y z
N MET A 1 -6.21 21.45 -1.18
CA MET A 1 -6.58 20.01 -1.27
C MET A 1 -5.57 19.40 -2.20
N ALA A 2 -4.90 18.31 -1.80
CA ALA A 2 -3.90 17.68 -2.66
C ALA A 2 -4.58 16.88 -3.79
N TRP A 3 -5.55 16.05 -3.47
CA TRP A 3 -6.35 15.28 -4.43
C TRP A 3 -7.71 14.91 -3.85
N ILE A 4 -8.58 14.35 -4.69
CA ILE A 4 -9.79 13.62 -4.27
C ILE A 4 -9.51 12.11 -4.43
N GLU A 5 -9.83 11.33 -3.41
CA GLU A 5 -9.52 9.90 -3.37
C GLU A 5 -10.77 9.07 -3.66
N GLU A 6 -10.63 8.08 -4.54
CA GLU A 6 -11.67 7.16 -4.99
C GLU A 6 -13.08 7.81 -5.07
N PRO A 7 -13.25 8.90 -5.85
CA PRO A 7 -14.53 9.62 -5.88
C PRO A 7 -15.70 8.79 -6.43
N LEU A 8 -15.38 7.70 -7.11
CA LEU A 8 -16.31 6.78 -7.75
C LEU A 8 -15.90 5.33 -7.46
N ARG A 9 -16.69 4.37 -7.91
CA ARG A 9 -16.34 2.95 -7.80
C ARG A 9 -15.04 2.66 -8.57
N ALA A 10 -14.11 2.01 -7.91
CA ALA A 10 -12.76 1.74 -8.44
C ALA A 10 -12.76 0.91 -9.75
N ASP A 11 -13.81 0.15 -10.02
CA ASP A 11 -13.94 -0.68 -11.22
C ASP A 11 -14.64 0.03 -12.41
N ASP A 12 -15.14 1.27 -12.21
CA ASP A 12 -15.88 2.02 -13.22
C ASP A 12 -15.00 3.06 -13.95
N LEU A 13 -14.20 2.58 -14.90
CA LEU A 13 -13.36 3.45 -15.72
C LEU A 13 -14.17 4.49 -16.51
N ALA A 14 -15.33 4.10 -17.05
CA ALA A 14 -16.14 5.00 -17.87
C ALA A 14 -16.66 6.19 -17.05
N ALA A 15 -17.07 5.95 -15.80
CA ALA A 15 -17.48 7.03 -14.91
C ALA A 15 -16.30 7.95 -14.53
N HIS A 16 -15.09 7.41 -14.35
CA HIS A 16 -13.89 8.22 -14.11
C HIS A 16 -13.53 9.11 -15.32
N VAL A 17 -13.65 8.59 -16.53
CA VAL A 17 -13.48 9.40 -17.75
C VAL A 17 -14.49 10.56 -17.76
N ALA A 18 -15.77 10.26 -17.52
CA ALA A 18 -16.81 11.31 -17.49
C ALA A 18 -16.63 12.32 -16.33
N LEU A 19 -16.03 11.91 -15.21
CA LEU A 19 -15.69 12.78 -14.10
C LEU A 19 -14.51 13.70 -14.47
N ARG A 20 -13.46 13.16 -15.07
CA ARG A 20 -12.26 13.92 -15.47
C ARG A 20 -12.62 15.10 -16.39
N ASP A 21 -13.59 14.94 -17.28
CA ASP A 21 -14.07 16.03 -18.16
C ASP A 21 -14.75 17.18 -17.41
N ARG A 22 -15.03 17.01 -16.11
CA ARG A 22 -15.82 17.97 -15.31
C ARG A 22 -15.06 18.60 -14.16
N ILE A 23 -13.90 18.06 -13.81
CA ILE A 23 -13.12 18.56 -12.67
C ILE A 23 -11.64 18.66 -13.02
N ASP A 24 -11.00 19.70 -12.45
CA ASP A 24 -9.55 19.91 -12.55
C ASP A 24 -8.80 19.45 -11.28
N VAL A 25 -9.52 18.93 -10.28
CA VAL A 25 -8.91 18.43 -9.05
C VAL A 25 -8.18 17.11 -9.36
N PRO A 26 -6.93 16.94 -8.90
CA PRO A 26 -6.22 15.68 -9.06
C PRO A 26 -7.00 14.52 -8.45
N ILE A 27 -7.02 13.38 -9.14
CA ILE A 27 -7.69 12.15 -8.68
C ILE A 27 -6.63 11.14 -8.24
N ALA A 28 -6.77 10.63 -7.02
CA ALA A 28 -6.03 9.50 -6.51
C ALA A 28 -6.94 8.27 -6.44
N LEU A 29 -6.42 7.13 -6.87
CA LEU A 29 -7.11 5.85 -6.78
C LEU A 29 -6.14 4.67 -6.90
N GLY A 30 -6.60 3.48 -6.52
CA GLY A 30 -5.81 2.28 -6.77
C GLY A 30 -5.82 1.26 -5.64
N GLU A 31 -6.26 1.62 -4.43
CA GLU A 31 -6.32 0.66 -3.33
C GLU A 31 -7.20 -0.56 -3.66
N ASN A 32 -8.23 -0.36 -4.48
CA ASN A 32 -9.16 -1.39 -4.94
C ASN A 32 -8.86 -1.92 -6.35
N LEU A 33 -7.72 -1.56 -6.97
CA LEU A 33 -7.22 -2.16 -8.20
C LEU A 33 -6.25 -3.29 -7.89
N HIS A 34 -6.46 -4.47 -8.48
CA HIS A 34 -5.76 -5.69 -8.11
C HIS A 34 -4.64 -6.10 -9.07
N THR A 35 -4.59 -5.54 -10.28
CA THR A 35 -3.60 -5.94 -11.28
C THR A 35 -2.96 -4.76 -11.98
N ARG A 36 -1.68 -4.90 -12.37
CA ARG A 36 -1.00 -3.86 -13.18
C ARG A 36 -1.77 -3.49 -14.45
N TYR A 37 -2.55 -4.41 -15.01
CA TYR A 37 -3.33 -4.16 -16.22
C TYR A 37 -4.47 -3.18 -15.95
N ARG A 38 -5.13 -3.29 -14.79
CA ARG A 38 -6.15 -2.30 -14.38
C ARG A 38 -5.52 -0.94 -14.11
N PHE A 39 -4.36 -0.88 -13.47
CA PHE A 39 -3.63 0.38 -13.33
C PHE A 39 -3.28 0.98 -14.70
N ALA A 40 -2.80 0.16 -15.66
CA ALA A 40 -2.49 0.64 -17.00
C ALA A 40 -3.72 1.24 -17.70
N GLU A 41 -4.88 0.60 -17.60
CA GLU A 41 -6.13 1.10 -18.21
C GLU A 41 -6.51 2.50 -17.66
N PHE A 42 -6.43 2.73 -16.35
CA PHE A 42 -6.76 4.01 -15.74
C PHE A 42 -5.71 5.08 -16.05
N ILE A 43 -4.43 4.72 -16.01
CA ILE A 43 -3.32 5.61 -16.35
C ILE A 43 -3.39 6.01 -17.82
N ASP A 44 -3.54 5.05 -18.74
CA ASP A 44 -3.59 5.30 -20.19
C ASP A 44 -4.84 6.09 -20.60
N ALA A 45 -5.94 5.99 -19.83
CA ALA A 45 -7.13 6.82 -20.02
C ALA A 45 -6.96 8.27 -19.47
N GLY A 46 -5.88 8.59 -18.78
CA GLY A 46 -5.61 9.92 -18.24
C GLY A 46 -6.56 10.35 -17.11
N VAL A 47 -7.13 9.40 -16.38
CA VAL A 47 -8.14 9.68 -15.34
C VAL A 47 -7.60 9.63 -13.92
N VAL A 48 -6.32 9.33 -13.73
CA VAL A 48 -5.65 9.26 -12.45
C VAL A 48 -4.37 10.09 -12.46
N ASP A 49 -4.16 10.86 -11.40
CA ASP A 49 -2.95 11.67 -11.18
C ASP A 49 -2.04 11.04 -10.14
N VAL A 50 -2.61 10.28 -9.19
CA VAL A 50 -1.88 9.59 -8.13
C VAL A 50 -2.38 8.15 -8.02
N VAL A 51 -1.51 7.18 -8.22
CA VAL A 51 -1.86 5.77 -8.01
C VAL A 51 -1.55 5.34 -6.58
N GLN A 52 -2.50 4.61 -5.97
CA GLN A 52 -2.44 4.17 -4.57
C GLN A 52 -2.49 2.63 -4.45
N PRO A 53 -1.49 1.90 -5.00
CA PRO A 53 -1.52 0.45 -4.92
C PRO A 53 -1.37 -0.04 -3.48
N ASN A 54 -2.23 -0.98 -3.07
CA ASN A 54 -2.04 -1.73 -1.85
C ASN A 54 -1.20 -2.98 -2.15
N ILE A 55 -0.05 -3.09 -1.52
CA ILE A 55 0.97 -4.11 -1.83
C ILE A 55 0.46 -5.55 -1.70
N VAL A 56 -0.44 -5.82 -0.76
CA VAL A 56 -1.03 -7.15 -0.58
C VAL A 56 -2.08 -7.43 -1.65
N ARG A 57 -2.95 -6.46 -1.94
CA ARG A 57 -4.03 -6.59 -2.93
C ARG A 57 -3.50 -6.79 -4.35
N VAL A 58 -2.38 -6.17 -4.70
CA VAL A 58 -1.76 -6.36 -6.02
C VAL A 58 -0.91 -7.64 -6.14
N GLY A 59 -0.74 -8.38 -5.05
CA GLY A 59 -0.06 -9.67 -5.04
C GLY A 59 1.40 -9.63 -4.61
N GLY A 60 1.83 -8.58 -3.90
CA GLY A 60 3.16 -8.49 -3.28
C GLY A 60 4.10 -7.50 -3.94
N ILE A 61 5.39 -7.61 -3.60
CA ILE A 61 6.43 -6.66 -3.95
C ILE A 61 6.63 -6.55 -5.47
N THR A 62 6.75 -7.67 -6.18
CA THR A 62 7.04 -7.67 -7.62
C THR A 62 5.97 -6.98 -8.46
N PRO A 63 4.66 -7.28 -8.30
CA PRO A 63 3.61 -6.53 -9.00
C PRO A 63 3.55 -5.05 -8.57
N PHE A 64 3.79 -4.74 -7.30
CA PHE A 64 3.86 -3.37 -6.82
C PHE A 64 4.94 -2.56 -7.54
N LEU A 65 6.16 -3.08 -7.63
CA LEU A 65 7.27 -2.41 -8.35
C LEU A 65 6.98 -2.26 -9.85
N ALA A 66 6.28 -3.21 -10.47
CA ALA A 66 5.85 -3.10 -11.86
C ALA A 66 4.78 -2.01 -12.07
N ILE A 67 3.91 -1.77 -11.09
CA ILE A 67 2.95 -0.66 -11.09
C ILE A 67 3.68 0.67 -10.86
N ALA A 68 4.61 0.73 -9.92
CA ALA A 68 5.42 1.92 -9.65
C ALA A 68 6.21 2.36 -10.90
N SER A 69 6.87 1.42 -11.59
CA SER A 69 7.56 1.70 -12.85
C SER A 69 6.61 2.20 -13.94
N LEU A 70 5.42 1.61 -14.05
CA LEU A 70 4.41 2.06 -15.01
C LEU A 70 3.95 3.50 -14.73
N ALA A 71 3.73 3.84 -13.46
CA ALA A 71 3.34 5.19 -13.06
C ALA A 71 4.44 6.20 -13.39
N ASP A 72 5.69 5.90 -13.04
CA ASP A 72 6.85 6.74 -13.34
C ASP A 72 7.01 6.96 -14.85
N ASP A 73 6.92 5.90 -15.66
CA ASP A 73 6.99 5.97 -17.14
C ASP A 73 5.91 6.88 -17.76
N ARG A 74 4.82 7.11 -17.07
CA ARG A 74 3.68 7.92 -17.51
C ARG A 74 3.56 9.27 -16.79
N GLY A 75 4.48 9.57 -15.87
CA GLY A 75 4.46 10.80 -15.09
C GLY A 75 3.26 10.88 -14.13
N VAL A 76 2.78 9.75 -13.62
CA VAL A 76 1.74 9.63 -12.60
C VAL A 76 2.39 9.43 -11.25
N ASP A 77 1.94 10.18 -10.25
CA ASP A 77 2.48 10.09 -8.89
C ASP A 77 2.10 8.75 -8.22
N LEU A 78 2.93 8.34 -7.25
CA LEU A 78 2.72 7.13 -6.45
C LEU A 78 2.58 7.50 -4.97
N ALA A 79 1.47 7.08 -4.35
CA ALA A 79 1.22 7.19 -2.92
C ALA A 79 0.63 5.86 -2.39
N PRO A 80 1.46 4.87 -2.02
CA PRO A 80 0.97 3.55 -1.63
C PRO A 80 -0.04 3.58 -0.50
N HIS A 81 -1.10 2.77 -0.63
CA HIS A 81 -2.17 2.65 0.35
C HIS A 81 -1.78 1.73 1.50
N LEU A 82 -1.82 2.25 2.74
CA LEU A 82 -1.61 1.51 3.99
C LEU A 82 -0.31 0.69 4.06
N LEU A 83 -0.25 -0.25 5.00
CA LEU A 83 0.85 -1.20 5.19
C LEU A 83 2.20 -0.48 5.29
N LEU A 84 2.26 0.52 6.18
CA LEU A 84 3.36 1.46 6.31
C LEU A 84 4.74 0.79 6.32
N GLU A 85 4.88 -0.34 7.04
CA GLU A 85 6.13 -1.08 7.15
C GLU A 85 6.65 -1.65 5.82
N LEU A 86 5.77 -1.93 4.87
CA LEU A 86 6.14 -2.36 3.53
C LEU A 86 6.18 -1.17 2.58
N SER A 87 5.14 -0.37 2.57
CA SER A 87 4.95 0.74 1.63
C SER A 87 6.06 1.78 1.72
N ALA A 88 6.45 2.19 2.95
CA ALA A 88 7.53 3.14 3.14
C ALA A 88 8.89 2.58 2.69
N GLN A 89 9.18 1.32 3.01
CA GLN A 89 10.44 0.71 2.58
C GLN A 89 10.54 0.61 1.05
N LEU A 90 9.45 0.24 0.36
CA LEU A 90 9.45 0.18 -1.10
C LEU A 90 9.51 1.58 -1.73
N ALA A 91 8.77 2.55 -1.20
CA ALA A 91 8.83 3.93 -1.67
C ALA A 91 10.25 4.49 -1.60
N LEU A 92 11.03 4.16 -0.56
CA LEU A 92 12.43 4.57 -0.42
C LEU A 92 13.38 3.92 -1.46
N THR A 93 12.96 2.87 -2.15
CA THR A 93 13.75 2.25 -3.23
C THR A 93 13.48 2.87 -4.60
N LEU A 94 12.47 3.71 -4.71
CA LEU A 94 12.05 4.35 -5.95
C LEU A 94 12.70 5.73 -6.10
N PRO A 95 12.85 6.22 -7.33
CA PRO A 95 13.34 7.57 -7.57
C PRO A 95 12.38 8.64 -7.03
N GLY A 96 12.93 9.73 -6.51
CA GLY A 96 12.11 10.87 -6.07
C GLY A 96 11.64 10.80 -4.62
N GLU A 97 10.71 11.69 -4.27
CA GLU A 97 10.04 11.72 -2.97
C GLU A 97 8.60 11.22 -3.16
N HIS A 98 8.19 10.25 -2.36
CA HIS A 98 6.86 9.67 -2.40
C HIS A 98 6.14 9.92 -1.10
N LEU A 99 4.84 10.16 -1.19
CA LEU A 99 3.95 10.13 -0.03
C LEU A 99 3.62 8.67 0.26
N VAL A 100 3.53 8.33 1.54
CA VAL A 100 3.03 7.03 2.01
C VAL A 100 1.93 7.28 3.02
N GLU A 101 0.89 6.49 2.95
CA GLU A 101 -0.21 6.61 3.88
C GLU A 101 0.16 6.04 5.25
N SER A 102 -0.13 6.81 6.29
CA SER A 102 0.02 6.38 7.68
C SER A 102 -1.30 6.64 8.40
N VAL A 103 -1.94 5.60 8.85
CA VAL A 103 -3.19 5.63 9.63
C VAL A 103 -2.87 5.20 11.05
N GLU A 104 -3.42 5.94 12.02
CA GLU A 104 -3.27 5.63 13.45
C GLU A 104 -3.85 4.24 13.74
N ASP A 105 -3.15 3.47 14.58
CA ASP A 105 -3.51 2.11 14.99
C ASP A 105 -3.65 1.08 13.82
N ALA A 106 -3.09 1.36 12.64
CA ALA A 106 -3.20 0.48 11.48
C ALA A 106 -1.85 -0.07 10.97
N SER A 107 -0.76 0.15 11.70
CA SER A 107 0.53 -0.49 11.39
C SER A 107 0.50 -1.98 11.72
N PHE A 108 1.37 -2.77 11.12
CA PHE A 108 1.50 -4.19 11.47
C PHE A 108 1.87 -4.41 12.94
N ALA A 109 2.62 -3.47 13.53
CA ALA A 109 2.96 -3.50 14.95
C ALA A 109 1.72 -3.26 15.83
N ASP A 110 0.90 -2.24 15.50
CA ASP A 110 -0.32 -1.92 16.24
C ASP A 110 -1.35 -3.06 16.16
N LEU A 111 -1.43 -3.70 15.00
CA LEU A 111 -2.32 -4.84 14.76
C LEU A 111 -1.81 -6.16 15.35
N GLY A 112 -0.61 -6.18 15.97
CA GLY A 112 -0.01 -7.40 16.51
C GLY A 112 0.40 -8.44 15.46
N VAL A 113 0.50 -8.05 14.20
CA VAL A 113 0.83 -8.94 13.08
C VAL A 113 2.32 -9.28 13.05
N ILE A 114 3.16 -8.43 13.61
CA ILE A 114 4.60 -8.64 13.67
C ILE A 114 5.10 -8.85 15.11
N ALA A 115 6.06 -9.79 15.27
CA ALA A 115 6.67 -10.16 16.53
C ALA A 115 7.83 -9.23 16.97
N SER A 116 8.18 -8.24 16.13
CA SER A 116 9.28 -7.30 16.37
C SER A 116 8.77 -5.87 16.29
N PRO A 117 9.49 -4.89 16.85
CA PRO A 117 9.17 -3.49 16.61
C PRO A 117 9.11 -3.18 15.12
N SER A 118 8.28 -2.20 14.74
CA SER A 118 8.18 -1.75 13.35
C SER A 118 9.56 -1.38 12.79
N PRO A 119 9.92 -1.84 11.57
CA PRO A 119 11.15 -1.43 10.89
C PRO A 119 11.07 -0.02 10.32
N VAL A 120 9.92 0.63 10.45
CA VAL A 120 9.65 2.00 10.00
C VAL A 120 9.21 2.84 11.20
N MET A 121 9.76 4.02 11.31
CA MET A 121 9.38 5.04 12.30
C MET A 121 8.81 6.25 11.56
N VAL A 122 7.79 6.87 12.15
CA VAL A 122 7.22 8.15 11.69
C VAL A 122 7.69 9.26 12.62
N GLU A 123 8.40 10.24 12.08
CA GLU A 123 8.86 11.41 12.79
C GLU A 123 8.25 12.67 12.14
N GLY A 124 7.22 13.20 12.76
CA GLY A 124 6.44 14.30 12.18
C GLY A 124 5.74 13.86 10.89
N THR A 125 6.16 14.40 9.75
CA THR A 125 5.61 14.07 8.42
C THR A 125 6.53 13.16 7.60
N ARG A 126 7.54 12.54 8.22
CA ARG A 126 8.52 11.73 7.48
C ARG A 126 8.57 10.31 8.04
N ALA A 127 8.52 9.34 7.13
CA ALA A 127 8.81 7.94 7.44
C ALA A 127 10.31 7.67 7.24
N ARG A 128 10.90 6.90 8.15
CA ARG A 128 12.31 6.46 8.12
C ARG A 128 12.41 4.99 8.45
N THR A 129 13.35 4.30 7.83
CA THR A 129 13.69 2.93 8.22
C THR A 129 14.62 2.92 9.43
N THR A 130 14.53 1.86 10.24
CA THR A 130 15.38 1.65 11.43
C THR A 130 16.75 1.07 11.09
N GLY A 131 17.06 0.84 9.82
CA GLY A 131 18.36 0.29 9.37
C GLY A 131 18.50 -1.22 9.55
N GLN A 132 17.43 -1.94 9.79
CA GLN A 132 17.45 -3.41 9.86
C GLN A 132 17.74 -4.01 8.48
N THR A 133 18.36 -5.21 8.49
CA THR A 133 18.67 -5.95 7.25
C THR A 133 17.40 -6.55 6.63
N GLY A 134 17.27 -6.51 5.32
CA GLY A 134 16.08 -6.95 4.58
C GLY A 134 14.88 -6.07 4.92
N LEU A 135 13.69 -6.63 4.97
CA LEU A 135 12.47 -5.90 5.36
C LEU A 135 12.38 -5.60 6.87
N GLY A 136 13.22 -6.25 7.70
CA GLY A 136 13.15 -6.11 9.15
C GLY A 136 11.82 -6.58 9.77
N ILE A 137 10.99 -7.29 9.00
CA ILE A 137 9.67 -7.79 9.42
C ILE A 137 9.79 -9.26 9.77
N ARG A 138 9.28 -9.62 10.95
CA ARG A 138 9.04 -11.00 11.35
C ARG A 138 7.60 -11.09 11.82
N PHE A 139 6.80 -11.86 11.10
CA PHE A 139 5.40 -12.06 11.46
C PHE A 139 5.25 -12.90 12.73
N THR A 140 4.18 -12.64 13.48
CA THR A 140 3.77 -13.51 14.59
C THR A 140 3.38 -14.88 14.05
N ASP A 141 3.83 -15.93 14.72
CA ASP A 141 3.50 -17.30 14.32
C ASP A 141 2.28 -17.80 15.13
N ASP A 142 1.09 -17.52 14.64
CA ASP A 142 -0.18 -17.95 15.27
C ASP A 142 -0.28 -19.48 15.44
N ARG A 143 0.56 -20.25 14.75
CA ARG A 143 0.60 -21.72 14.88
C ARG A 143 1.34 -22.18 16.15
N ALA A 144 2.28 -21.38 16.64
CA ALA A 144 3.00 -21.69 17.87
C ALA A 144 2.09 -21.52 19.11
N ASP A 145 1.23 -20.50 19.10
CA ASP A 145 0.30 -20.23 20.21
C ASP A 145 -0.89 -21.20 20.22
N ALA A 146 -1.37 -21.62 19.06
CA ALA A 146 -2.41 -22.64 18.95
C ALA A 146 -1.91 -24.03 19.41
N ALA A 147 -0.65 -24.36 19.21
CA ALA A 147 -0.05 -25.61 19.69
C ALA A 147 0.23 -25.59 21.20
N ALA A 148 0.50 -24.42 21.78
CA ALA A 148 0.72 -24.26 23.21
C ALA A 148 -0.59 -24.26 24.03
N SER A 149 -1.72 -23.98 23.40
CA SER A 149 -3.06 -23.99 24.04
C SER A 149 -3.77 -25.35 23.93
N ALA A 150 -3.25 -26.31 23.15
CA ALA A 150 -3.72 -27.68 23.09
C ALA A 150 -3.02 -28.52 24.17
N ASP A 151 -3.45 -28.36 25.44
CA ASP A 151 -3.02 -29.22 26.55
C ASP A 151 -3.63 -30.63 26.35
N PRO A 152 -2.82 -31.72 26.23
CA PRO A 152 -3.33 -33.06 26.01
C PRO A 152 -3.72 -33.79 27.30
N THR A 153 -4.23 -33.07 28.31
CA THR A 153 -4.62 -33.69 29.60
C THR A 153 -6.12 -33.59 29.86
N GLU A 154 -6.95 -34.16 28.98
CA GLU A 154 -8.28 -34.66 29.36
C GLU A 154 -8.60 -35.96 28.64
N GLU A 155 -7.89 -37.05 29.00
CA GLU A 155 -8.37 -38.40 28.90
C GLU A 155 -7.92 -39.17 30.12
N SER A 156 -8.80 -39.26 31.11
CA SER A 156 -8.77 -40.31 32.13
C SER A 156 -10.19 -40.66 32.55
#